data_765b382c8a2c95bb6b6a99f07ed92c44
#
_entry.id   765b382c8a2c95bb6b6a99f07ed92c44
#
_cell.length_a   1.000
_cell.length_b   1.000
_cell.length_c   1.000
_cell.angle_alpha   90.00
_cell.angle_beta   90.00
_cell.angle_gamma   90.00
#
_symmetry.space_group_name_H-M   'P 1'
#
loop_
_entity.id
_entity.type
_entity.pdbx_description
1 polymer ?
#
loop_
_entity_poly.entity_id
_entity_poly.type
_entity_poly.pdbx_seq_one_letter_code
_entity_poly.pdbx_strand_id
1 'polypeptide(L)'
;MKIAIFGGTGATGRLLVAQALDEGDSVSAYARHPEKLGIVHDRLTVVEGELSDAAAIERAVEGADGVISLLGQGKPVKGTPIAHGTRTILAAMKKFEVRRIVVVATASAPDPSDAPPPRSRLFIGIAKFFLRPAYDDVVATAQAVRESDRDWTIVRPPFLKEGPKTGRVHVGYLGDGVTGSRLSRANAADFMLKQLGSDQYIGKAPIVTDA
;
A
#
# COMPACT_ATOMS: atom_id res chain seq x y z
N MET A 1 5.27 -17.71 2.50
CA MET A 1 4.31 -17.32 1.45
C MET A 1 5.07 -16.84 0.21
N LYS A 2 4.42 -16.76 -0.96
CA LYS A 2 4.91 -16.00 -2.11
C LYS A 2 4.15 -14.69 -2.21
N ILE A 3 4.84 -13.57 -2.13
CA ILE A 3 4.23 -12.24 -2.03
C ILE A 3 4.58 -11.40 -3.26
N ALA A 4 3.58 -10.89 -3.98
CA ALA A 4 3.78 -9.92 -5.05
C ALA A 4 3.79 -8.50 -4.44
N ILE A 5 4.89 -7.75 -4.63
CA ILE A 5 5.10 -6.42 -4.06
C ILE A 5 5.22 -5.37 -5.17
N PHE A 6 4.29 -4.42 -5.20
CA PHE A 6 4.31 -3.25 -6.08
C PHE A 6 4.78 -2.03 -5.28
N GLY A 7 5.74 -1.28 -5.84
CA GLY A 7 6.35 -0.15 -5.14
C GLY A 7 7.53 -0.54 -4.23
N GLY A 8 8.11 -1.72 -4.43
CA GLY A 8 9.24 -2.25 -3.65
C GLY A 8 10.51 -1.39 -3.66
N THR A 9 10.71 -0.56 -4.68
CA THR A 9 11.87 0.35 -4.79
C THR A 9 11.75 1.63 -3.95
N GLY A 10 10.57 1.93 -3.40
CA GLY A 10 10.36 3.06 -2.48
C GLY A 10 10.98 2.83 -1.10
N ALA A 11 11.12 3.91 -0.31
CA ALA A 11 11.74 3.82 1.02
C ALA A 11 11.05 2.80 1.96
N THR A 12 9.72 2.77 2.01
CA THR A 12 8.96 1.77 2.77
C THR A 12 8.99 0.39 2.07
N GLY A 13 8.94 0.40 0.73
CA GLY A 13 8.93 -0.83 -0.07
C GLY A 13 10.19 -1.67 0.09
N ARG A 14 11.37 -1.05 0.11
CA ARG A 14 12.62 -1.79 0.37
C ARG A 14 12.64 -2.44 1.75
N LEU A 15 12.14 -1.74 2.77
CA LEU A 15 12.02 -2.32 4.12
C LEU A 15 11.03 -3.49 4.14
N LEU A 16 9.92 -3.37 3.40
CA LEU A 16 8.94 -4.45 3.30
C LEU A 16 9.50 -5.68 2.58
N VAL A 17 10.21 -5.48 1.47
CA VAL A 17 10.88 -6.59 0.75
C VAL A 17 11.90 -7.27 1.66
N ALA A 18 12.75 -6.49 2.36
CA ALA A 18 13.74 -7.05 3.29
C ALA A 18 13.07 -7.85 4.41
N GLN A 19 12.04 -7.29 5.07
CA GLN A 19 11.34 -7.97 6.15
C GLN A 19 10.64 -9.27 5.70
N ALA A 20 10.01 -9.27 4.51
CA ALA A 20 9.39 -10.47 3.96
C ALA A 20 10.43 -11.59 3.71
N LEU A 21 11.59 -11.23 3.15
CA LEU A 21 12.68 -12.18 2.94
C LEU A 21 13.27 -12.70 4.25
N ASP A 22 13.44 -11.83 5.26
CA ASP A 22 13.92 -12.19 6.60
C ASP A 22 12.94 -13.14 7.32
N GLU A 23 11.63 -12.98 7.10
CA GLU A 23 10.57 -13.86 7.63
C GLU A 23 10.45 -15.19 6.87
N GLY A 24 11.26 -15.39 5.83
CA GLY A 24 11.31 -16.65 5.07
C GLY A 24 10.39 -16.70 3.86
N ASP A 25 9.72 -15.61 3.51
CA ASP A 25 8.85 -15.52 2.35
C ASP A 25 9.62 -15.46 1.04
N SER A 26 8.97 -15.81 -0.07
CA SER A 26 9.43 -15.54 -1.43
C SER A 26 8.76 -14.27 -1.94
N VAL A 27 9.53 -13.40 -2.59
CA VAL A 27 9.05 -12.10 -3.04
C VAL A 27 9.15 -11.98 -4.57
N SER A 28 8.03 -11.58 -5.20
CA SER A 28 7.99 -11.09 -6.58
C SER A 28 7.85 -9.57 -6.55
N ALA A 29 8.97 -8.84 -6.69
CA ALA A 29 8.98 -7.38 -6.64
C ALA A 29 8.80 -6.79 -8.03
N TYR A 30 7.73 -6.00 -8.23
CA TYR A 30 7.47 -5.29 -9.47
C TYR A 30 8.09 -3.90 -9.46
N ALA A 31 8.93 -3.58 -10.44
CA ALA A 31 9.67 -2.33 -10.47
C ALA A 31 9.91 -1.80 -11.89
N ARG A 32 9.78 -0.48 -12.10
CA ARG A 32 10.20 0.20 -13.33
C ARG A 32 11.71 0.32 -13.47
N HIS A 33 12.41 0.31 -12.35
CA HIS A 33 13.84 0.50 -12.19
C HIS A 33 14.37 -0.52 -11.19
N PRO A 34 14.60 -1.78 -11.62
CA PRO A 34 15.05 -2.87 -10.75
C PRO A 34 16.31 -2.54 -9.94
N GLU A 35 17.25 -1.79 -10.54
CA GLU A 35 18.50 -1.36 -9.93
C GLU A 35 18.32 -0.54 -8.65
N LYS A 36 17.15 0.12 -8.47
CA LYS A 36 16.83 0.91 -7.28
C LYS A 36 16.40 0.06 -6.08
N LEU A 37 16.14 -1.22 -6.28
CA LEU A 37 15.77 -2.11 -5.17
C LEU A 37 16.98 -2.36 -4.25
N GLY A 38 18.14 -2.63 -4.83
CA GLY A 38 19.42 -2.79 -4.10
C GLY A 38 19.45 -4.00 -3.18
N ILE A 39 18.58 -4.99 -3.39
CA ILE A 39 18.50 -6.23 -2.61
C ILE A 39 18.76 -7.40 -3.56
N VAL A 40 19.65 -8.33 -3.15
CA VAL A 40 19.92 -9.58 -3.84
C VAL A 40 19.64 -10.72 -2.88
N HIS A 41 18.76 -11.65 -3.27
CA HIS A 41 18.37 -12.78 -2.43
C HIS A 41 17.79 -13.91 -3.27
N ASP A 42 18.06 -15.18 -2.90
CA ASP A 42 17.62 -16.36 -3.66
C ASP A 42 16.08 -16.49 -3.77
N ARG A 43 15.35 -15.97 -2.78
CA ARG A 43 13.89 -15.94 -2.77
C ARG A 43 13.28 -14.64 -3.31
N LEU A 44 14.08 -13.78 -3.95
CA LEU A 44 13.62 -12.54 -4.58
C LEU A 44 13.66 -12.68 -6.11
N THR A 45 12.50 -12.51 -6.73
CA THR A 45 12.39 -12.32 -8.18
C THR A 45 11.99 -10.88 -8.44
N VAL A 46 12.69 -10.19 -9.33
CA VAL A 46 12.34 -8.83 -9.75
C VAL A 46 11.73 -8.88 -11.13
N VAL A 47 10.51 -8.37 -11.26
CA VAL A 47 9.80 -8.24 -12.53
C VAL A 47 9.86 -6.78 -12.97
N GLU A 48 10.54 -6.52 -14.08
CA GLU A 48 10.62 -5.19 -14.67
C GLU A 48 9.37 -4.90 -15.50
N GLY A 49 8.83 -3.67 -15.38
CA GLY A 49 7.70 -3.21 -16.18
C GLY A 49 7.12 -1.87 -15.72
N GLU A 50 6.36 -1.25 -16.62
CA GLU A 50 5.56 -0.05 -16.36
C GLU A 50 4.14 -0.42 -15.90
N LEU A 51 3.46 0.46 -15.16
CA LEU A 51 2.07 0.19 -14.70
C LEU A 51 1.05 0.00 -15.82
N SER A 52 1.42 0.31 -17.05
CA SER A 52 0.65 0.02 -18.28
C SER A 52 0.93 -1.37 -18.87
N ASP A 53 1.98 -2.07 -18.42
CA ASP A 53 2.35 -3.40 -18.91
C ASP A 53 1.57 -4.48 -18.14
N ALA A 54 0.40 -4.82 -18.64
CA ALA A 54 -0.47 -5.84 -18.05
C ALA A 54 0.22 -7.22 -18.00
N ALA A 55 1.00 -7.58 -19.03
CA ALA A 55 1.67 -8.88 -19.07
C ALA A 55 2.78 -8.98 -18.00
N ALA A 56 3.52 -7.90 -17.76
CA ALA A 56 4.50 -7.88 -16.68
C ALA A 56 3.84 -7.91 -15.29
N ILE A 57 2.71 -7.22 -15.12
CA ILE A 57 1.91 -7.27 -13.89
C ILE A 57 1.40 -8.69 -13.64
N GLU A 58 0.89 -9.37 -14.67
CA GLU A 58 0.46 -10.77 -14.58
C GLU A 58 1.60 -11.68 -14.11
N ARG A 59 2.80 -11.57 -14.72
CA ARG A 59 3.98 -12.36 -14.29
C ARG A 59 4.34 -12.11 -12.83
N ALA A 60 4.18 -10.89 -12.33
CA ALA A 60 4.46 -10.56 -10.94
C ALA A 60 3.46 -11.19 -9.97
N VAL A 61 2.18 -11.30 -10.36
CA VAL A 61 1.09 -11.80 -9.51
C VAL A 61 0.96 -13.32 -9.60
N GLU A 62 1.39 -13.94 -10.69
CA GLU A 62 1.24 -15.38 -10.94
C GLU A 62 1.82 -16.23 -9.81
N GLY A 63 0.98 -17.09 -9.23
CA GLY A 63 1.31 -17.98 -8.13
C GLY A 63 1.63 -17.28 -6.80
N ALA A 64 1.27 -16.00 -6.63
CA ALA A 64 1.37 -15.32 -5.35
C ALA A 64 0.21 -15.74 -4.41
N ASP A 65 0.52 -15.84 -3.11
CA ASP A 65 -0.48 -16.05 -2.05
C ASP A 65 -1.20 -14.75 -1.70
N GLY A 66 -0.54 -13.60 -1.94
CA GLY A 66 -1.10 -12.28 -1.70
C GLY A 66 -0.31 -11.15 -2.35
N VAL A 67 -0.93 -9.98 -2.41
CA VAL A 67 -0.37 -8.77 -3.03
C VAL A 67 -0.24 -7.67 -1.99
N ILE A 68 0.91 -6.97 -1.99
CA ILE A 68 1.08 -5.71 -1.27
C ILE A 68 1.41 -4.60 -2.25
N SER A 69 0.63 -3.52 -2.23
CA SER A 69 0.86 -2.34 -3.06
C SER A 69 1.20 -1.12 -2.23
N LEU A 70 2.45 -0.64 -2.40
CA LEU A 70 2.95 0.63 -1.85
C LEU A 70 3.10 1.67 -2.97
N LEU A 71 2.32 1.53 -4.04
CA LEU A 71 2.33 2.47 -5.14
C LEU A 71 1.85 3.84 -4.66
N GLY A 72 2.63 4.87 -4.98
CA GLY A 72 2.31 6.25 -4.67
C GLY A 72 2.93 7.18 -5.71
N GLN A 73 2.40 8.39 -5.84
CA GLN A 73 2.95 9.38 -6.77
C GLN A 73 4.23 9.99 -6.18
N GLY A 74 5.36 9.77 -6.85
CA GLY A 74 6.63 10.43 -6.51
C GLY A 74 6.70 11.88 -7.01
N LYS A 75 5.97 12.20 -8.10
CA LYS A 75 5.81 13.55 -8.67
C LYS A 75 4.37 13.71 -9.16
N PRO A 76 3.82 14.93 -9.14
CA PRO A 76 2.49 15.18 -9.69
C PRO A 76 2.43 14.78 -11.18
N VAL A 77 1.51 13.89 -11.52
CA VAL A 77 1.26 13.43 -12.89
C VAL A 77 -0.21 13.74 -13.21
N LYS A 78 -0.51 14.08 -14.44
CA LYS A 78 -1.91 14.26 -14.88
C LYS A 78 -2.65 12.92 -14.87
N GLY A 79 -3.91 12.95 -14.43
CA GLY A 79 -4.76 11.75 -14.37
C GLY A 79 -4.54 10.91 -13.12
N THR A 80 -4.96 9.65 -13.20
CA THR A 80 -4.93 8.69 -12.09
C THR A 80 -4.15 7.42 -12.45
N PRO A 81 -2.83 7.53 -12.72
CA PRO A 81 -2.02 6.39 -13.20
C PRO A 81 -1.92 5.25 -12.18
N ILE A 82 -1.89 5.58 -10.87
CA ILE A 82 -1.83 4.55 -9.83
C ILE A 82 -3.14 3.78 -9.74
N ALA A 83 -4.28 4.47 -9.81
CA ALA A 83 -5.59 3.82 -9.84
C ALA A 83 -5.75 2.94 -11.08
N HIS A 84 -5.25 3.38 -12.24
CA HIS A 84 -5.25 2.57 -13.46
C HIS A 84 -4.41 1.29 -13.27
N GLY A 85 -3.16 1.42 -12.83
CA GLY A 85 -2.30 0.28 -12.55
C GLY A 85 -2.88 -0.65 -11.47
N THR A 86 -3.53 -0.09 -10.45
CA THR A 86 -4.22 -0.89 -9.43
C THR A 86 -5.35 -1.73 -10.02
N ARG A 87 -6.14 -1.19 -10.97
CA ARG A 87 -7.16 -2.00 -11.67
C ARG A 87 -6.55 -3.14 -12.47
N THR A 88 -5.39 -2.92 -13.11
CA THR A 88 -4.65 -3.97 -13.82
C THR A 88 -4.15 -5.04 -12.85
N ILE A 89 -3.62 -4.64 -11.67
CA ILE A 89 -3.22 -5.58 -10.61
C ILE A 89 -4.42 -6.42 -10.14
N LEU A 90 -5.57 -5.78 -9.87
CA LEU A 90 -6.78 -6.47 -9.44
C LEU A 90 -7.30 -7.44 -10.51
N ALA A 91 -7.18 -7.09 -11.80
CA ALA A 91 -7.53 -7.98 -12.91
C ALA A 91 -6.59 -9.20 -12.97
N ALA A 92 -5.28 -9.00 -12.80
CA ALA A 92 -4.31 -10.09 -12.71
C ALA A 92 -4.59 -10.99 -11.50
N MET A 93 -4.87 -10.42 -10.34
CA MET A 93 -5.28 -11.16 -9.15
C MET A 93 -6.54 -12.01 -9.38
N LYS A 94 -7.49 -11.47 -10.13
CA LYS A 94 -8.70 -12.24 -10.51
C LYS A 94 -8.36 -13.40 -11.42
N LYS A 95 -7.50 -13.19 -12.41
CA LYS A 95 -7.06 -14.20 -13.36
C LYS A 95 -6.35 -15.38 -12.68
N PHE A 96 -5.52 -15.10 -11.67
CA PHE A 96 -4.73 -16.09 -10.94
C PHE A 96 -5.33 -16.50 -9.59
N GLU A 97 -6.58 -16.13 -9.32
CA GLU A 97 -7.34 -16.47 -8.11
C GLU A 97 -6.69 -15.98 -6.79
N VAL A 98 -5.79 -14.98 -6.86
CA VAL A 98 -5.17 -14.37 -5.68
C VAL A 98 -6.20 -13.49 -4.98
N ARG A 99 -6.55 -13.81 -3.74
CA ARG A 99 -7.64 -13.11 -3.04
C ARG A 99 -7.15 -11.93 -2.19
N ARG A 100 -6.05 -12.09 -1.47
CA ARG A 100 -5.61 -11.15 -0.44
C ARG A 100 -4.80 -10.00 -1.02
N ILE A 101 -5.22 -8.75 -0.73
CA ILE A 101 -4.47 -7.53 -1.10
C ILE A 101 -4.39 -6.55 0.07
N VAL A 102 -3.20 -5.99 0.28
CA VAL A 102 -2.95 -4.89 1.22
C VAL A 102 -2.41 -3.70 0.45
N VAL A 103 -3.09 -2.56 0.54
CA VAL A 103 -2.74 -1.36 -0.23
C VAL A 103 -2.45 -0.20 0.72
N VAL A 104 -1.39 0.57 0.44
CA VAL A 104 -1.17 1.83 1.13
C VAL A 104 -1.99 2.95 0.49
N ALA A 105 -2.59 3.79 1.32
CA ALA A 105 -3.16 5.07 0.92
C ALA A 105 -2.61 6.18 1.83
N THR A 106 -3.32 7.28 1.96
CA THR A 106 -3.00 8.35 2.90
C THR A 106 -4.15 8.54 3.88
N ALA A 107 -3.88 9.08 5.07
CA ALA A 107 -4.92 9.39 6.05
C ALA A 107 -5.99 10.38 5.53
N SER A 108 -5.68 11.13 4.46
CA SER A 108 -6.63 12.03 3.79
C SER A 108 -7.60 11.32 2.84
N ALA A 109 -7.35 10.05 2.48
CA ALA A 109 -8.33 9.26 1.74
C ALA A 109 -9.56 9.03 2.61
N PRO A 110 -10.77 9.41 2.17
CA PRO A 110 -11.95 9.34 3.01
C PRO A 110 -12.36 7.90 3.31
N ASP A 111 -12.86 7.69 4.52
CA ASP A 111 -13.47 6.42 4.93
C ASP A 111 -14.76 6.68 5.69
N PRO A 112 -15.82 5.85 5.52
CA PRO A 112 -17.09 6.01 6.23
C PRO A 112 -16.98 5.97 7.77
N SER A 113 -15.95 5.30 8.29
CA SER A 113 -15.67 5.19 9.73
C SER A 113 -14.95 6.41 10.31
N ASP A 114 -14.54 7.37 9.46
CA ASP A 114 -13.86 8.60 9.93
C ASP A 114 -14.86 9.59 10.52
N ALA A 115 -14.53 10.15 11.69
CA ALA A 115 -15.27 11.23 12.36
C ALA A 115 -14.35 12.45 12.62
N PRO A 116 -13.80 13.09 11.56
CA PRO A 116 -12.82 14.15 11.73
C PRO A 116 -13.41 15.37 12.43
N PRO A 117 -12.73 15.95 13.44
CA PRO A 117 -13.14 17.19 14.06
C PRO A 117 -13.14 18.35 13.04
N PRO A 118 -13.93 19.44 13.27
CA PRO A 118 -14.10 20.53 12.30
C PRO A 118 -12.78 21.13 11.79
N ARG A 119 -11.80 21.31 12.67
CA ARG A 119 -10.45 21.81 12.33
C ARG A 119 -9.70 20.91 11.33
N SER A 120 -9.85 19.60 11.46
CA SER A 120 -9.22 18.64 10.54
C SER A 120 -9.92 18.65 9.18
N ARG A 121 -11.23 18.87 9.13
CA ARG A 121 -11.98 19.02 7.86
C ARG A 121 -11.48 20.21 7.04
N LEU A 122 -11.22 21.35 7.70
CA LEU A 122 -10.68 22.53 7.04
C LEU A 122 -9.27 22.26 6.47
N PHE A 123 -8.39 21.65 7.26
CA PHE A 123 -7.03 21.30 6.82
C PHE A 123 -7.03 20.32 5.65
N ILE A 124 -7.86 19.27 5.72
CA ILE A 124 -8.03 18.32 4.61
C ILE A 124 -8.56 19.04 3.37
N GLY A 125 -9.49 19.98 3.51
CA GLY A 125 -10.02 20.79 2.39
C GLY A 125 -8.94 21.61 1.69
N ILE A 126 -8.06 22.27 2.45
CA ILE A 126 -6.92 23.04 1.92
C ILE A 126 -5.92 22.10 1.21
N ALA A 127 -5.56 20.98 1.83
CA ALA A 127 -4.65 20.00 1.23
C ALA A 127 -5.20 19.42 -0.07
N LYS A 128 -6.51 19.13 -0.13
CA LYS A 128 -7.19 18.71 -1.37
C LYS A 128 -7.05 19.72 -2.49
N PHE A 129 -7.17 21.00 -2.20
CA PHE A 129 -7.09 22.06 -3.21
C PHE A 129 -5.70 22.14 -3.82
N PHE A 130 -4.65 22.15 -2.99
CA PHE A 130 -3.25 22.31 -3.45
C PHE A 130 -2.63 21.03 -4.03
N LEU A 131 -3.06 19.85 -3.60
CA LEU A 131 -2.50 18.55 -4.01
C LEU A 131 -3.50 17.73 -4.84
N ARG A 132 -4.44 18.39 -5.49
CA ARG A 132 -5.59 17.78 -6.18
C ARG A 132 -5.25 16.58 -7.07
N PRO A 133 -4.25 16.61 -7.98
CA PRO A 133 -3.98 15.45 -8.84
C PRO A 133 -3.54 14.21 -8.07
N ALA A 134 -2.68 14.39 -7.05
CA ALA A 134 -2.22 13.28 -6.21
C ALA A 134 -3.35 12.76 -5.30
N TYR A 135 -4.18 13.66 -4.79
CA TYR A 135 -5.34 13.30 -3.98
C TYR A 135 -6.37 12.50 -4.79
N ASP A 136 -6.70 12.96 -6.01
CA ASP A 136 -7.68 12.31 -6.87
C ASP A 136 -7.24 10.88 -7.23
N ASP A 137 -5.93 10.65 -7.47
CA ASP A 137 -5.39 9.33 -7.75
C ASP A 137 -5.44 8.40 -6.52
N VAL A 138 -5.12 8.91 -5.32
CA VAL A 138 -5.24 8.15 -4.07
C VAL A 138 -6.70 7.74 -3.81
N VAL A 139 -7.66 8.65 -4.00
CA VAL A 139 -9.09 8.37 -3.83
C VAL A 139 -9.56 7.34 -4.85
N ALA A 140 -9.20 7.52 -6.12
CA ALA A 140 -9.56 6.59 -7.20
C ALA A 140 -8.94 5.19 -6.99
N THR A 141 -7.71 5.14 -6.44
CA THR A 141 -7.06 3.87 -6.06
C THR A 141 -7.83 3.17 -4.94
N ALA A 142 -8.14 3.89 -3.86
CA ALA A 142 -8.89 3.34 -2.75
C ALA A 142 -10.30 2.87 -3.17
N GLN A 143 -10.94 3.61 -4.08
CA GLN A 143 -12.25 3.24 -4.62
C GLN A 143 -12.15 1.96 -5.45
N ALA A 144 -11.18 1.85 -6.38
CA ALA A 144 -10.99 0.65 -7.19
C ALA A 144 -10.76 -0.61 -6.33
N VAL A 145 -10.03 -0.47 -5.21
CA VAL A 145 -9.79 -1.55 -4.25
C VAL A 145 -11.08 -1.93 -3.52
N ARG A 146 -11.87 -0.96 -3.03
CA ARG A 146 -13.14 -1.21 -2.32
C ARG A 146 -14.22 -1.84 -3.20
N GLU A 147 -14.23 -1.51 -4.49
CA GLU A 147 -15.18 -2.05 -5.47
C GLU A 147 -14.79 -3.46 -5.96
N SER A 148 -13.58 -3.93 -5.62
CA SER A 148 -13.12 -5.26 -6.00
C SER A 148 -13.73 -6.35 -5.13
N ASP A 149 -13.79 -7.58 -5.68
CA ASP A 149 -14.20 -8.78 -4.97
C ASP A 149 -13.04 -9.44 -4.18
N ARG A 150 -11.95 -8.68 -3.93
CA ARG A 150 -10.77 -9.16 -3.20
C ARG A 150 -10.91 -8.97 -1.70
N ASP A 151 -10.16 -9.76 -0.93
CA ASP A 151 -10.03 -9.62 0.51
C ASP A 151 -9.03 -8.50 0.80
N TRP A 152 -9.49 -7.25 0.75
CA TRP A 152 -8.63 -6.08 0.78
C TRP A 152 -8.48 -5.47 2.19
N THR A 153 -7.31 -4.86 2.41
CA THR A 153 -7.06 -3.92 3.53
C THR A 153 -6.37 -2.68 2.96
N ILE A 154 -6.86 -1.48 3.30
CA ILE A 154 -6.23 -0.21 2.93
C ILE A 154 -5.58 0.39 4.16
N VAL A 155 -4.26 0.42 4.21
CA VAL A 155 -3.48 1.01 5.31
C VAL A 155 -3.28 2.50 5.04
N ARG A 156 -3.70 3.37 5.97
CA ARG A 156 -3.70 4.83 5.82
C ARG A 156 -2.77 5.52 6.82
N PRO A 157 -1.43 5.49 6.65
CA PRO A 157 -0.52 6.23 7.52
C PRO A 157 -0.68 7.75 7.33
N PRO A 158 -0.65 8.56 8.42
CA PRO A 158 -0.67 10.01 8.30
C PRO A 158 0.65 10.55 7.70
N PHE A 159 1.74 10.45 8.45
CA PHE A 159 3.08 10.83 8.01
C PHE A 159 4.07 9.68 8.26
N LEU A 160 4.75 9.26 7.21
CA LEU A 160 5.82 8.27 7.30
C LEU A 160 7.13 8.95 7.67
N LYS A 161 7.85 8.40 8.65
CA LYS A 161 9.18 8.83 9.10
C LYS A 161 10.18 7.68 9.08
N GLU A 162 11.45 7.98 9.12
CA GLU A 162 12.47 6.97 9.45
C GLU A 162 12.34 6.56 10.92
N GLY A 163 12.62 5.29 11.22
CA GLY A 163 12.57 4.76 12.58
C GLY A 163 12.63 3.25 12.61
N PRO A 164 12.88 2.66 13.81
CA PRO A 164 13.01 1.23 13.97
C PRO A 164 11.66 0.49 13.79
N LYS A 165 11.75 -0.82 13.53
CA LYS A 165 10.63 -1.76 13.64
C LYS A 165 10.43 -2.08 15.13
N THR A 166 9.43 -1.49 15.75
CA THR A 166 9.06 -1.78 17.16
C THR A 166 7.95 -2.82 17.26
N GLY A 167 7.20 -3.03 16.18
CA GLY A 167 6.00 -3.87 16.13
C GLY A 167 4.82 -3.33 16.95
N ARG A 168 4.96 -2.15 17.57
CA ARG A 168 3.90 -1.51 18.37
C ARG A 168 3.27 -0.37 17.60
N VAL A 169 1.97 -0.51 17.31
CA VAL A 169 1.21 0.47 16.55
C VAL A 169 -0.17 0.70 17.16
N HIS A 170 -0.66 1.92 17.03
CA HIS A 170 -2.07 2.25 17.24
C HIS A 170 -2.81 2.13 15.91
N VAL A 171 -3.96 1.49 15.93
CA VAL A 171 -4.80 1.26 14.75
C VAL A 171 -6.21 1.76 15.03
N GLY A 172 -6.71 2.64 14.18
CA GLY A 172 -8.03 3.24 14.36
C GLY A 172 -8.49 4.05 13.16
N TYR A 173 -9.28 5.09 13.39
CA TYR A 173 -9.85 5.94 12.34
C TYR A 173 -9.65 7.42 12.66
N LEU A 174 -9.84 8.28 11.67
CA LEU A 174 -9.66 9.72 11.86
C LEU A 174 -10.71 10.27 12.86
N GLY A 175 -10.22 10.81 13.97
CA GLY A 175 -11.08 11.40 15.02
C GLY A 175 -11.43 10.47 16.18
N ASP A 176 -10.91 9.25 16.22
CA ASP A 176 -11.13 8.28 17.31
C ASP A 176 -10.36 8.60 18.60
N GLY A 177 -9.40 9.53 18.54
CA GLY A 177 -8.57 9.92 19.68
C GLY A 177 -7.46 8.92 20.04
N VAL A 178 -7.34 7.80 19.33
CA VAL A 178 -6.35 6.75 19.57
C VAL A 178 -5.13 6.92 18.67
N THR A 179 -5.35 7.31 17.41
CA THR A 179 -4.29 7.39 16.41
C THR A 179 -3.47 8.68 16.56
N GLY A 180 -2.15 8.52 16.46
CA GLY A 180 -1.19 9.62 16.43
C GLY A 180 -1.06 10.28 15.05
N SER A 181 0.08 10.96 14.82
CA SER A 181 0.34 11.67 13.56
C SER A 181 1.44 11.05 12.70
N ARG A 182 2.20 10.09 13.19
CA ARG A 182 3.40 9.55 12.54
C ARG A 182 3.45 8.03 12.62
N LEU A 183 4.06 7.42 11.59
CA LEU A 183 4.35 5.99 11.55
C LEU A 183 5.77 5.80 11.00
N SER A 184 6.58 4.97 11.66
CA SER A 184 7.87 4.59 11.11
C SER A 184 7.66 3.71 9.86
N ARG A 185 8.51 3.89 8.84
CA ARG A 185 8.44 3.07 7.62
C ARG A 185 8.61 1.59 7.92
N ALA A 186 9.44 1.28 8.92
CA ALA A 186 9.67 -0.10 9.33
C ALA A 186 8.42 -0.72 10.01
N ASN A 187 7.69 0.04 10.84
CA ASN A 187 6.41 -0.40 11.39
C ASN A 187 5.31 -0.47 10.32
N ALA A 188 5.32 0.45 9.35
CA ALA A 188 4.38 0.39 8.21
C ALA A 188 4.57 -0.90 7.40
N ALA A 189 5.82 -1.24 7.08
CA ALA A 189 6.16 -2.48 6.38
C ALA A 189 5.74 -3.72 7.18
N ASP A 190 6.09 -3.79 8.45
CA ASP A 190 5.74 -4.88 9.36
C ASP A 190 4.22 -5.05 9.49
N PHE A 191 3.50 -3.94 9.69
CA PHE A 191 2.05 -3.99 9.78
C PHE A 191 1.41 -4.52 8.50
N MET A 192 1.83 -4.00 7.32
CA MET A 192 1.27 -4.43 6.04
C MET A 192 1.57 -5.91 5.76
N LEU A 193 2.76 -6.38 6.09
CA LEU A 193 3.15 -7.78 5.92
C LEU A 193 2.27 -8.71 6.76
N LYS A 194 2.07 -8.39 8.02
CA LYS A 194 1.22 -9.15 8.94
C LYS A 194 -0.25 -9.22 8.49
N GLN A 195 -0.73 -8.22 7.74
CA GLN A 195 -2.10 -8.24 7.25
C GLN A 195 -2.33 -9.32 6.17
N LEU A 196 -1.31 -9.83 5.49
CA LEU A 196 -1.51 -10.92 4.52
C LEU A 196 -2.03 -12.19 5.18
N GLY A 197 -1.59 -12.49 6.41
CA GLY A 197 -2.03 -13.66 7.19
C GLY A 197 -3.13 -13.35 8.21
N SER A 198 -3.79 -12.17 8.14
CA SER A 198 -4.79 -11.76 9.13
C SER A 198 -6.09 -11.31 8.47
N ASP A 199 -7.22 -11.77 9.02
CA ASP A 199 -8.56 -11.38 8.57
C ASP A 199 -9.12 -10.15 9.32
N GLN A 200 -8.40 -9.66 10.35
CA GLN A 200 -8.88 -8.62 11.27
C GLN A 200 -9.32 -7.33 10.58
N TYR A 201 -8.61 -6.96 9.51
CA TYR A 201 -8.87 -5.73 8.75
C TYR A 201 -9.30 -5.98 7.30
N ILE A 202 -9.82 -7.16 6.97
CA ILE A 202 -10.46 -7.39 5.68
C ILE A 202 -11.67 -6.47 5.53
N GLY A 203 -11.78 -5.80 4.39
CA GLY A 203 -12.82 -4.83 4.10
C GLY A 203 -12.71 -3.51 4.89
N LYS A 204 -11.54 -3.22 5.50
CA LYS A 204 -11.32 -2.04 6.35
C LYS A 204 -10.17 -1.17 5.85
N ALA A 205 -10.25 0.12 6.19
CA ALA A 205 -9.24 1.11 5.83
C ALA A 205 -8.72 1.87 7.07
N PRO A 206 -8.01 1.20 8.01
CA PRO A 206 -7.56 1.84 9.24
C PRO A 206 -6.45 2.86 9.00
N ILE A 207 -6.40 3.87 9.87
CA ILE A 207 -5.22 4.70 10.12
C ILE A 207 -4.29 3.92 11.06
N VAL A 208 -2.99 3.93 10.73
CA VAL A 208 -1.97 3.24 11.52
C VAL A 208 -0.88 4.24 11.90
N THR A 209 -0.51 4.26 13.18
CA THR A 209 0.54 5.14 13.72
C THR A 209 1.42 4.39 14.72
N ASP A 210 2.62 4.90 14.98
CA ASP A 210 3.45 4.39 16.08
C ASP A 210 2.70 4.54 17.42
N ALA A 211 2.84 3.54 18.31
CA ALA A 211 2.36 3.56 19.69
C ALA A 211 3.35 4.27 20.61
#